data_5b6f47e72a37539fa3e5bb981ad58d41
#
_entry.id   5b6f47e72a37539fa3e5bb981ad58d41
#
_cell.length_a   1.000
_cell.length_b   1.000
_cell.length_c   1.000
_cell.angle_alpha   90.00
_cell.angle_beta   90.00
_cell.angle_gamma   90.00
#
_symmetry.space_group_name_H-M   'P 1'
#
loop_
_entity.id
_entity.type
_entity.pdbx_description
1 polymer ?
#
loop_
_entity_poly.entity_id
_entity_poly.type
_entity_poly.pdbx_seq_one_letter_code
_entity_poly.pdbx_strand_id
1 'polypeptide(L)'
;EMPRLWAQVLYNRGIRDAKAVDALLDSSYSDLHDPFLFNDMDRAVRRISQAIDSGETIAVFGDFDTDGVTATVLLYEALQALGGTAIAHIPHRVRDGHGLNIDAVNDMKNRGATLVITVDCGITSIEEVKAAKALGMEIILTDHHAPLAGFPDAYAVVTPRTAADGYPFPFLTGAGIAFKLVQALDQVQETELSKEALELAALGTVADMAPLLGENRVLATLGLAGLRCTKRPGLLALFETAHTTTTALDHESIPFVIAPRLNAAGRMGTADLSFDLLTATGMNTARELATQVEVLNNQRRDLTSTLVEEGVEQATDQAAGESLIFLASKEFDPGVSGLVAGRLVERFYRPAIVVSIDGDIARASGRSIPEFNLGKALAECEELCYRFGGHPAAAGFVADTANIAAIKERLQALAREHLRDVVLEPRLNIDAEVLFKEIPGKTYDFLRSLAPFGQEHAPPAFLARNVEVTKLRQMGKEGQHMRLTLRQIGAKWDAIAFNQSWPKDLVIPGDSIIPTIDLVYIPEINNFNGRSTMQFRVLDFRASES
;
A
#
# COMPACT_ATOMS: atom_id res chain seq x y z
N GLU A 1 12.75 1.09 -35.55
CA GLU A 1 13.75 1.31 -34.47
C GLU A 1 13.09 2.04 -33.33
N MET A 2 13.38 1.60 -32.09
CA MET A 2 12.88 2.24 -30.86
C MET A 2 13.63 3.57 -30.61
N PRO A 3 12.94 4.67 -30.28
CA PRO A 3 13.61 5.92 -29.92
C PRO A 3 14.56 5.74 -28.72
N ARG A 4 15.69 6.45 -28.73
CA ARG A 4 16.72 6.32 -27.68
C ARG A 4 16.17 6.56 -26.27
N LEU A 5 15.30 7.55 -26.10
CA LEU A 5 14.69 7.86 -24.80
C LEU A 5 13.85 6.69 -24.28
N TRP A 6 13.06 6.04 -25.15
CA TRP A 6 12.25 4.89 -24.75
C TRP A 6 13.13 3.71 -24.34
N ALA A 7 14.19 3.43 -25.12
CA ALA A 7 15.16 2.40 -24.77
C ALA A 7 15.84 2.68 -23.42
N GLN A 8 16.18 3.94 -23.13
CA GLN A 8 16.77 4.34 -21.86
C GLN A 8 15.82 4.09 -20.67
N VAL A 9 14.57 4.51 -20.81
CA VAL A 9 13.53 4.31 -19.77
C VAL A 9 13.30 2.81 -19.50
N LEU A 10 13.22 1.99 -20.54
CA LEU A 10 13.09 0.54 -20.38
C LEU A 10 14.34 -0.09 -19.77
N TYR A 11 15.53 0.34 -20.24
CA TYR A 11 16.81 -0.13 -19.73
C TYR A 11 16.96 0.13 -18.23
N ASN A 12 16.58 1.30 -17.74
CA ASN A 12 16.62 1.65 -16.31
C ASN A 12 15.72 0.74 -15.46
N ARG A 13 14.63 0.22 -16.04
CA ARG A 13 13.69 -0.74 -15.43
C ARG A 13 14.10 -2.20 -15.55
N GLY A 14 15.32 -2.47 -16.03
CA GLY A 14 15.79 -3.84 -16.21
C GLY A 14 15.24 -4.55 -17.44
N ILE A 15 14.46 -3.88 -18.32
CA ILE A 15 13.91 -4.44 -19.53
C ILE A 15 14.99 -4.46 -20.62
N ARG A 16 15.36 -5.65 -21.13
CA ARG A 16 16.53 -5.84 -21.99
C ARG A 16 16.22 -6.45 -23.34
N ASP A 17 15.03 -7.03 -23.53
CA ASP A 17 14.64 -7.73 -24.74
C ASP A 17 13.17 -7.47 -25.12
N ALA A 18 12.80 -7.84 -26.34
CA ALA A 18 11.47 -7.59 -26.88
C ALA A 18 10.37 -8.33 -26.10
N LYS A 19 10.64 -9.56 -25.61
CA LYS A 19 9.67 -10.35 -24.85
C LYS A 19 9.32 -9.66 -23.52
N ALA A 20 10.33 -9.11 -22.84
CA ALA A 20 10.13 -8.35 -21.62
C ALA A 20 9.37 -7.03 -21.86
N VAL A 21 9.58 -6.39 -23.02
CA VAL A 21 8.79 -5.21 -23.44
C VAL A 21 7.33 -5.59 -23.66
N ASP A 22 7.07 -6.67 -24.40
CA ASP A 22 5.71 -7.14 -24.69
C ASP A 22 4.99 -7.51 -23.39
N ALA A 23 5.62 -8.25 -22.48
CA ALA A 23 5.06 -8.59 -21.16
C ALA A 23 4.79 -7.35 -20.29
N LEU A 24 5.57 -6.27 -20.41
CA LEU A 24 5.33 -5.03 -19.71
C LEU A 24 4.12 -4.27 -20.26
N LEU A 25 3.96 -4.24 -21.59
CA LEU A 25 2.98 -3.40 -22.28
C LEU A 25 1.61 -4.08 -22.47
N ASP A 26 1.60 -5.41 -22.57
CA ASP A 26 0.41 -6.20 -22.92
C ASP A 26 0.17 -7.32 -21.89
N SER A 27 -0.13 -6.89 -20.65
CA SER A 27 -0.42 -7.83 -19.56
C SER A 27 -1.76 -8.54 -19.79
N SER A 28 -1.76 -9.86 -19.75
CA SER A 28 -2.94 -10.70 -19.95
C SER A 28 -3.14 -11.70 -18.80
N TYR A 29 -4.34 -12.26 -18.67
CA TYR A 29 -4.65 -13.27 -17.66
C TYR A 29 -3.77 -14.53 -17.81
N SER A 30 -3.32 -14.85 -19.02
CA SER A 30 -2.42 -15.99 -19.29
C SER A 30 -0.98 -15.78 -18.82
N ASP A 31 -0.62 -14.56 -18.40
CA ASP A 31 0.71 -14.27 -17.83
C ASP A 31 0.78 -14.58 -16.33
N LEU A 32 -0.35 -14.91 -15.72
CA LEU A 32 -0.41 -15.40 -14.34
C LEU A 32 0.12 -16.84 -14.29
N HIS A 33 0.95 -17.13 -13.30
CA HIS A 33 1.47 -18.48 -13.09
C HIS A 33 0.38 -19.46 -12.67
N ASP A 34 0.60 -20.75 -12.91
CA ASP A 34 -0.28 -21.80 -12.43
C ASP A 34 -0.36 -21.75 -10.88
N PRO A 35 -1.56 -21.66 -10.27
CA PRO A 35 -1.70 -21.63 -8.82
C PRO A 35 -1.23 -22.93 -8.15
N PHE A 36 -1.24 -24.06 -8.85
CA PHE A 36 -0.76 -25.33 -8.32
C PHE A 36 0.77 -25.44 -8.20
N LEU A 37 1.51 -24.39 -8.55
CA LEU A 37 2.92 -24.26 -8.23
C LEU A 37 3.19 -23.99 -6.74
N PHE A 38 2.20 -23.52 -5.96
CA PHE A 38 2.31 -23.51 -4.50
C PHE A 38 2.25 -24.93 -3.94
N ASN A 39 3.15 -25.27 -3.02
CA ASN A 39 3.32 -26.63 -2.49
C ASN A 39 2.03 -27.24 -1.94
N ASP A 40 1.28 -26.53 -1.13
CA ASP A 40 0.09 -27.03 -0.45
C ASP A 40 -1.23 -26.66 -1.14
N MET A 41 -1.19 -26.04 -2.34
CA MET A 41 -2.40 -25.60 -3.03
C MET A 41 -3.37 -26.76 -3.32
N ASP A 42 -2.85 -27.88 -3.81
CA ASP A 42 -3.66 -29.06 -4.10
C ASP A 42 -4.34 -29.63 -2.84
N ARG A 43 -3.64 -29.63 -1.69
CA ARG A 43 -4.23 -30.03 -0.40
C ARG A 43 -5.31 -29.05 0.05
N ALA A 44 -5.05 -27.75 -0.08
CA ALA A 44 -5.99 -26.69 0.29
C ALA A 44 -7.28 -26.79 -0.54
N VAL A 45 -7.16 -26.89 -1.86
CA VAL A 45 -8.31 -27.01 -2.78
C VAL A 45 -9.14 -28.25 -2.50
N ARG A 46 -8.51 -29.42 -2.35
CA ARG A 46 -9.25 -30.68 -2.01
C ARG A 46 -10.01 -30.56 -0.68
N ARG A 47 -9.39 -29.96 0.35
CA ARG A 47 -10.05 -29.79 1.65
C ARG A 47 -11.23 -28.81 1.59
N ILE A 48 -11.07 -27.71 0.83
CA ILE A 48 -12.15 -26.75 0.62
C ILE A 48 -13.31 -27.40 -0.14
N SER A 49 -13.03 -28.12 -1.23
CA SER A 49 -14.06 -28.82 -2.00
C SER A 49 -14.80 -29.87 -1.12
N GLN A 50 -14.08 -30.62 -0.31
CA GLN A 50 -14.67 -31.54 0.65
C GLN A 50 -15.59 -30.82 1.66
N ALA A 51 -15.17 -29.65 2.18
CA ALA A 51 -15.99 -28.89 3.12
C ALA A 51 -17.29 -28.39 2.47
N ILE A 52 -17.21 -27.92 1.23
CA ILE A 52 -18.37 -27.48 0.44
C ILE A 52 -19.32 -28.67 0.22
N ASP A 53 -18.82 -29.79 -0.28
CA ASP A 53 -19.61 -31.01 -0.58
C ASP A 53 -20.29 -31.58 0.67
N SER A 54 -19.64 -31.47 1.84
CA SER A 54 -20.14 -31.96 3.12
C SER A 54 -21.03 -30.98 3.87
N GLY A 55 -21.22 -29.74 3.33
CA GLY A 55 -22.01 -28.69 3.97
C GLY A 55 -21.39 -28.15 5.27
N GLU A 56 -20.06 -28.20 5.38
CA GLU A 56 -19.33 -27.67 6.53
C GLU A 56 -19.36 -26.14 6.55
N THR A 57 -19.30 -25.55 7.75
CA THR A 57 -19.11 -24.09 7.88
C THR A 57 -17.63 -23.75 7.76
N ILE A 58 -17.29 -22.92 6.77
CA ILE A 58 -15.95 -22.45 6.48
C ILE A 58 -15.82 -21.00 7.00
N ALA A 59 -14.90 -20.76 7.92
CA ALA A 59 -14.58 -19.40 8.36
C ALA A 59 -13.43 -18.83 7.52
N VAL A 60 -13.61 -17.63 6.97
CA VAL A 60 -12.55 -16.83 6.35
C VAL A 60 -12.11 -15.79 7.37
N PHE A 61 -10.89 -15.91 7.86
CA PHE A 61 -10.28 -14.99 8.81
C PHE A 61 -9.29 -14.08 8.09
N GLY A 62 -9.59 -12.78 8.01
CA GLY A 62 -8.74 -11.79 7.34
C GLY A 62 -7.97 -10.88 8.26
N ASP A 63 -7.31 -9.87 7.67
CA ASP A 63 -6.76 -8.73 8.37
C ASP A 63 -7.63 -7.47 8.20
N PHE A 64 -7.37 -6.45 9.00
CA PHE A 64 -8.20 -5.24 9.12
C PHE A 64 -7.87 -4.13 8.12
N ASP A 65 -6.84 -4.28 7.29
CA ASP A 65 -6.51 -3.30 6.26
C ASP A 65 -7.14 -3.63 4.90
N THR A 66 -6.86 -2.81 3.88
CA THR A 66 -7.47 -3.00 2.56
C THR A 66 -7.07 -4.32 1.92
N ASP A 67 -5.83 -4.80 2.11
CA ASP A 67 -5.39 -6.09 1.56
C ASP A 67 -6.16 -7.24 2.22
N GLY A 68 -6.16 -7.30 3.55
CA GLY A 68 -6.87 -8.32 4.30
C GLY A 68 -8.40 -8.29 4.07
N VAL A 69 -9.02 -7.09 4.04
CA VAL A 69 -10.45 -6.94 3.76
C VAL A 69 -10.80 -7.43 2.35
N THR A 70 -10.04 -7.01 1.33
CA THR A 70 -10.33 -7.42 -0.05
C THR A 70 -10.05 -8.90 -0.28
N ALA A 71 -9.01 -9.46 0.35
CA ALA A 71 -8.74 -10.91 0.37
C ALA A 71 -9.91 -11.69 1.00
N THR A 72 -10.44 -11.18 2.13
CA THR A 72 -11.58 -11.79 2.83
C THR A 72 -12.84 -11.78 1.96
N VAL A 73 -13.18 -10.61 1.37
CA VAL A 73 -14.35 -10.49 0.47
C VAL A 73 -14.22 -11.43 -0.71
N LEU A 74 -13.06 -11.43 -1.36
CA LEU A 74 -12.76 -12.24 -2.54
C LEU A 74 -12.99 -13.72 -2.27
N LEU A 75 -12.40 -14.26 -1.21
CA LEU A 75 -12.53 -15.68 -0.88
C LEU A 75 -13.92 -16.02 -0.36
N TYR A 76 -14.51 -15.16 0.47
CA TYR A 76 -15.88 -15.33 0.99
C TYR A 76 -16.92 -15.45 -0.13
N GLU A 77 -16.88 -14.52 -1.09
CA GLU A 77 -17.81 -14.55 -2.23
C GLU A 77 -17.60 -15.78 -3.13
N ALA A 78 -16.34 -16.16 -3.37
CA ALA A 78 -16.02 -17.36 -4.16
C ALA A 78 -16.56 -18.64 -3.49
N LEU A 79 -16.35 -18.78 -2.17
CA LEU A 79 -16.89 -19.94 -1.43
C LEU A 79 -18.42 -20.00 -1.49
N GLN A 80 -19.10 -18.85 -1.35
CA GLN A 80 -20.58 -18.80 -1.48
C GLN A 80 -21.04 -19.13 -2.90
N ALA A 81 -20.35 -18.61 -3.93
CA ALA A 81 -20.68 -18.91 -5.33
C ALA A 81 -20.53 -20.39 -5.67
N LEU A 82 -19.59 -21.09 -5.01
CA LEU A 82 -19.41 -22.53 -5.10
C LEU A 82 -20.41 -23.35 -4.24
N GLY A 83 -21.36 -22.68 -3.57
CA GLY A 83 -22.39 -23.33 -2.74
C GLY A 83 -21.94 -23.63 -1.31
N GLY A 84 -20.78 -23.16 -0.88
CA GLY A 84 -20.27 -23.33 0.48
C GLY A 84 -20.96 -22.44 1.51
N THR A 85 -21.01 -22.89 2.76
CA THR A 85 -21.47 -22.09 3.91
C THR A 85 -20.27 -21.34 4.48
N ALA A 86 -20.08 -20.07 4.08
CA ALA A 86 -18.97 -19.25 4.51
C ALA A 86 -19.37 -18.22 5.58
N ILE A 87 -18.50 -17.99 6.56
CA ILE A 87 -18.58 -16.88 7.51
C ILE A 87 -17.28 -16.08 7.48
N ALA A 88 -17.36 -14.76 7.56
CA ALA A 88 -16.19 -13.91 7.64
C ALA A 88 -15.90 -13.48 9.09
N HIS A 89 -14.62 -13.26 9.39
CA HIS A 89 -14.14 -12.68 10.64
C HIS A 89 -12.96 -11.77 10.36
N ILE A 90 -13.07 -10.49 10.74
CA ILE A 90 -12.00 -9.51 10.61
C ILE A 90 -11.66 -8.98 12.01
N PRO A 91 -10.40 -9.06 12.47
CA PRO A 91 -10.02 -8.63 13.80
C PRO A 91 -10.10 -7.10 13.96
N HIS A 92 -10.34 -6.64 15.17
CA HIS A 92 -10.27 -5.22 15.49
C HIS A 92 -8.82 -4.79 15.71
N ARG A 93 -8.35 -3.83 14.91
CA ARG A 93 -6.95 -3.35 14.87
C ARG A 93 -6.31 -3.11 16.24
N VAL A 94 -7.02 -2.43 17.14
CA VAL A 94 -6.45 -1.99 18.44
C VAL A 94 -6.67 -3.03 19.53
N ARG A 95 -7.85 -3.67 19.57
CA ARG A 95 -8.21 -4.66 20.61
C ARG A 95 -7.53 -6.01 20.35
N ASP A 96 -7.65 -6.52 19.15
CA ASP A 96 -7.26 -7.87 18.78
C ASP A 96 -5.84 -7.90 18.19
N GLY A 97 -5.43 -6.81 17.52
CA GLY A 97 -4.13 -6.69 16.86
C GLY A 97 -4.10 -7.43 15.53
N HIS A 98 -2.90 -7.65 15.04
CA HIS A 98 -2.62 -8.35 13.79
C HIS A 98 -2.63 -9.87 14.00
N GLY A 99 -3.15 -10.60 13.01
CA GLY A 99 -3.11 -12.04 12.96
C GLY A 99 -4.19 -12.76 13.75
N LEU A 100 -4.19 -14.08 13.64
CA LEU A 100 -5.13 -14.95 14.33
C LEU A 100 -4.92 -14.86 15.85
N ASN A 101 -6.00 -14.90 16.61
CA ASN A 101 -5.94 -14.88 18.07
C ASN A 101 -6.92 -15.92 18.67
N ILE A 102 -6.69 -16.31 19.92
CA ILE A 102 -7.45 -17.37 20.61
C ILE A 102 -8.93 -17.04 20.74
N ASP A 103 -9.28 -15.78 20.98
CA ASP A 103 -10.69 -15.37 21.13
C ASP A 103 -11.43 -15.48 19.80
N ALA A 104 -10.80 -15.11 18.70
CA ALA A 104 -11.35 -15.31 17.36
C ALA A 104 -11.49 -16.79 17.00
N VAL A 105 -10.52 -17.64 17.38
CA VAL A 105 -10.60 -19.09 17.21
C VAL A 105 -11.82 -19.65 17.93
N ASN A 106 -12.06 -19.23 19.18
CA ASN A 106 -13.22 -19.64 19.96
C ASN A 106 -14.53 -19.13 19.35
N ASP A 107 -14.58 -17.87 18.90
CA ASP A 107 -15.77 -17.30 18.25
C ASP A 107 -16.14 -18.07 16.99
N MET A 108 -15.19 -18.33 16.10
CA MET A 108 -15.42 -19.09 14.87
C MET A 108 -15.93 -20.52 15.19
N LYS A 109 -15.36 -21.17 16.21
CA LYS A 109 -15.86 -22.47 16.69
C LYS A 109 -17.31 -22.40 17.18
N ASN A 110 -17.64 -21.39 17.97
CA ASN A 110 -19.01 -21.18 18.48
C ASN A 110 -20.02 -20.91 17.34
N ARG A 111 -19.57 -20.31 16.26
CA ARG A 111 -20.35 -20.09 15.02
C ARG A 111 -20.43 -21.33 14.11
N GLY A 112 -19.87 -22.46 14.55
CA GLY A 112 -19.96 -23.76 13.90
C GLY A 112 -18.88 -24.04 12.86
N ALA A 113 -17.83 -23.23 12.77
CA ALA A 113 -16.75 -23.48 11.83
C ALA A 113 -16.00 -24.79 12.14
N THR A 114 -15.73 -25.56 11.10
CA THR A 114 -14.89 -26.78 11.14
C THR A 114 -13.61 -26.60 10.33
N LEU A 115 -13.64 -25.68 9.36
CA LEU A 115 -12.50 -25.27 8.56
C LEU A 115 -12.32 -23.76 8.70
N VAL A 116 -11.10 -23.31 8.96
CA VAL A 116 -10.71 -21.91 8.96
C VAL A 116 -9.71 -21.68 7.83
N ILE A 117 -9.92 -20.67 7.01
CA ILE A 117 -8.96 -20.23 6.00
C ILE A 117 -8.53 -18.81 6.39
N THR A 118 -7.26 -18.63 6.72
CA THR A 118 -6.73 -17.28 6.95
C THR A 118 -6.33 -16.65 5.62
N VAL A 119 -6.53 -15.36 5.49
CA VAL A 119 -6.07 -14.57 4.35
C VAL A 119 -5.31 -13.35 4.86
N ASP A 120 -4.13 -13.10 4.29
CA ASP A 120 -3.25 -11.99 4.66
C ASP A 120 -2.73 -12.04 6.11
N CYS A 121 -2.75 -13.20 6.74
CA CYS A 121 -2.25 -13.40 8.10
C CYS A 121 -2.13 -14.89 8.44
N GLY A 122 -1.51 -15.16 9.60
CA GLY A 122 -1.52 -16.49 10.21
C GLY A 122 -0.17 -17.22 10.17
N ILE A 123 0.80 -16.76 9.37
CA ILE A 123 2.10 -17.44 9.22
C ILE A 123 2.90 -17.53 10.53
N THR A 124 2.61 -16.66 11.50
CA THR A 124 3.25 -16.62 12.80
C THR A 124 2.38 -17.19 13.93
N SER A 125 1.14 -17.64 13.64
CA SER A 125 0.11 -18.02 14.61
C SER A 125 0.23 -19.48 15.07
N ILE A 126 1.37 -19.85 15.65
CA ILE A 126 1.69 -21.24 16.05
C ILE A 126 0.73 -21.75 17.15
N GLU A 127 0.53 -20.96 18.21
CA GLU A 127 -0.30 -21.38 19.35
C GLU A 127 -1.79 -21.35 19.00
N GLU A 128 -2.22 -20.42 18.17
CA GLU A 128 -3.60 -20.31 17.71
C GLU A 128 -4.00 -21.50 16.82
N VAL A 129 -3.09 -21.95 15.95
CA VAL A 129 -3.30 -23.16 15.14
C VAL A 129 -3.39 -24.41 16.03
N LYS A 130 -2.57 -24.53 17.07
CA LYS A 130 -2.69 -25.61 18.05
C LYS A 130 -4.03 -25.59 18.78
N ALA A 131 -4.47 -24.39 19.22
CA ALA A 131 -5.76 -24.23 19.88
C ALA A 131 -6.93 -24.61 18.97
N ALA A 132 -6.92 -24.18 17.72
CA ALA A 132 -7.94 -24.56 16.75
C ALA A 132 -8.00 -26.09 16.52
N LYS A 133 -6.84 -26.75 16.38
CA LYS A 133 -6.76 -28.21 16.29
C LYS A 133 -7.34 -28.90 17.53
N ALA A 134 -7.05 -28.39 18.73
CA ALA A 134 -7.58 -28.94 19.98
C ALA A 134 -9.12 -28.82 20.06
N LEU A 135 -9.71 -27.83 19.38
CA LEU A 135 -11.15 -27.65 19.23
C LEU A 135 -11.76 -28.45 18.06
N GLY A 136 -10.95 -29.25 17.36
CA GLY A 136 -11.39 -30.04 16.21
C GLY A 136 -11.67 -29.23 14.96
N MET A 137 -10.98 -28.11 14.77
CA MET A 137 -10.98 -27.33 13.53
C MET A 137 -9.69 -27.55 12.75
N GLU A 138 -9.78 -27.59 11.44
CA GLU A 138 -8.61 -27.56 10.54
C GLU A 138 -8.37 -26.15 10.03
N ILE A 139 -7.10 -25.81 9.81
CA ILE A 139 -6.71 -24.49 9.33
C ILE A 139 -5.92 -24.59 8.03
N ILE A 140 -6.31 -23.81 7.04
CA ILE A 140 -5.54 -23.49 5.84
C ILE A 140 -5.01 -22.08 6.02
N LEU A 141 -3.69 -21.90 5.99
CA LEU A 141 -3.05 -20.59 6.08
C LEU A 141 -2.74 -20.08 4.67
N THR A 142 -3.19 -18.86 4.35
CA THR A 142 -2.72 -18.11 3.17
C THR A 142 -2.16 -16.78 3.63
N ASP A 143 -0.86 -16.56 3.42
CA ASP A 143 -0.15 -15.41 3.96
C ASP A 143 1.10 -15.08 3.13
N HIS A 144 1.44 -13.80 3.04
CA HIS A 144 2.63 -13.31 2.35
C HIS A 144 3.71 -12.77 3.28
N HIS A 145 3.44 -12.68 4.57
CA HIS A 145 4.38 -12.19 5.57
C HIS A 145 5.55 -13.16 5.79
N ALA A 146 6.64 -12.64 6.36
CA ALA A 146 7.81 -13.48 6.67
C ALA A 146 7.56 -14.31 7.94
N PRO A 147 7.84 -15.62 7.93
CA PRO A 147 7.78 -16.43 9.14
C PRO A 147 8.91 -16.02 10.11
N LEU A 148 8.62 -15.98 11.42
CA LEU A 148 9.60 -15.61 12.45
C LEU A 148 10.38 -16.83 12.96
N ALA A 149 9.71 -17.96 13.24
CA ALA A 149 10.30 -19.12 13.93
C ALA A 149 9.88 -20.46 13.30
N GLY A 150 9.57 -20.47 12.02
CA GLY A 150 9.03 -21.65 11.31
C GLY A 150 7.55 -21.49 11.02
N PHE A 151 6.94 -22.56 10.48
CA PHE A 151 5.52 -22.54 10.08
C PHE A 151 4.64 -23.20 11.15
N PRO A 152 3.42 -22.68 11.36
CA PRO A 152 2.42 -23.40 12.16
C PRO A 152 2.10 -24.78 11.56
N ASP A 153 1.76 -25.75 12.41
CA ASP A 153 1.32 -27.09 12.01
C ASP A 153 -0.15 -27.04 11.50
N ALA A 154 -0.39 -26.27 10.45
CA ALA A 154 -1.68 -26.16 9.78
C ALA A 154 -1.96 -27.34 8.83
N TYR A 155 -3.22 -27.49 8.41
CA TYR A 155 -3.58 -28.51 7.41
C TYR A 155 -2.88 -28.25 6.08
N ALA A 156 -2.83 -27.00 5.63
CA ALA A 156 -2.11 -26.55 4.46
C ALA A 156 -1.55 -25.13 4.69
N VAL A 157 -0.40 -24.83 4.09
CA VAL A 157 0.24 -23.49 4.15
C VAL A 157 0.53 -23.03 2.73
N VAL A 158 -0.24 -22.07 2.25
CA VAL A 158 -0.09 -21.46 0.92
C VAL A 158 0.58 -20.10 1.07
N THR A 159 1.88 -20.02 0.80
CA THR A 159 2.68 -18.81 0.93
C THR A 159 3.84 -18.82 -0.07
N PRO A 160 4.19 -17.69 -0.69
CA PRO A 160 5.36 -17.61 -1.57
C PRO A 160 6.70 -17.49 -0.80
N ARG A 161 6.69 -17.63 0.52
CA ARG A 161 7.85 -17.38 1.40
C ARG A 161 8.62 -18.61 1.83
N THR A 162 8.27 -19.80 1.38
CA THR A 162 9.05 -20.99 1.70
C THR A 162 10.19 -21.19 0.71
N ALA A 163 11.38 -21.53 1.20
CA ALA A 163 12.51 -21.88 0.33
C ALA A 163 12.25 -23.17 -0.50
N ALA A 164 11.26 -23.97 -0.09
CA ALA A 164 10.82 -25.19 -0.78
C ALA A 164 9.72 -24.92 -1.80
N ASP A 165 9.10 -23.74 -1.78
CA ASP A 165 8.06 -23.39 -2.74
C ASP A 165 8.68 -23.12 -4.12
N GLY A 166 8.24 -23.92 -5.08
CA GLY A 166 8.56 -23.69 -6.48
C GLY A 166 7.79 -22.52 -7.10
N TYR A 167 7.04 -21.74 -6.28
CA TYR A 167 6.28 -20.61 -6.81
C TYR A 167 7.21 -19.49 -7.32
N PRO A 168 7.11 -19.12 -8.59
CA PRO A 168 8.14 -18.29 -9.23
C PRO A 168 8.09 -16.80 -8.88
N PHE A 169 7.02 -16.33 -8.20
CA PHE A 169 6.83 -14.92 -7.87
C PHE A 169 6.60 -14.70 -6.35
N PRO A 170 7.61 -14.22 -5.60
CA PRO A 170 7.58 -14.16 -4.13
C PRO A 170 6.89 -12.92 -3.56
N PHE A 171 6.33 -12.03 -4.39
CA PHE A 171 5.83 -10.70 -3.96
C PHE A 171 4.30 -10.57 -4.00
N LEU A 172 3.56 -11.67 -4.12
CA LEU A 172 2.10 -11.62 -4.00
C LEU A 172 1.70 -11.10 -2.61
N THR A 173 0.59 -10.37 -2.56
CA THR A 173 -0.05 -9.87 -1.34
C THR A 173 -1.07 -10.87 -0.80
N GLY A 174 -1.70 -10.59 0.35
CA GLY A 174 -2.79 -11.41 0.87
C GLY A 174 -3.93 -11.57 -0.14
N ALA A 175 -4.39 -10.48 -0.76
CA ALA A 175 -5.40 -10.54 -1.83
C ALA A 175 -4.89 -11.28 -3.08
N GLY A 176 -3.61 -11.14 -3.41
CA GLY A 176 -2.99 -11.88 -4.50
C GLY A 176 -2.99 -13.38 -4.27
N ILE A 177 -2.68 -13.84 -3.05
CA ILE A 177 -2.70 -15.27 -2.70
C ILE A 177 -4.13 -15.80 -2.62
N ALA A 178 -5.07 -15.03 -2.02
CA ALA A 178 -6.48 -15.39 -2.02
C ALA A 178 -7.02 -15.53 -3.46
N PHE A 179 -6.63 -14.63 -4.36
CA PHE A 179 -6.94 -14.72 -5.78
C PHE A 179 -6.37 -16.01 -6.40
N LYS A 180 -5.13 -16.40 -6.10
CA LYS A 180 -4.53 -17.66 -6.58
C LYS A 180 -5.28 -18.90 -6.05
N LEU A 181 -5.77 -18.85 -4.82
CA LEU A 181 -6.59 -19.94 -4.26
C LEU A 181 -7.92 -20.06 -5.01
N VAL A 182 -8.58 -18.92 -5.33
CA VAL A 182 -9.82 -18.94 -6.14
C VAL A 182 -9.51 -19.38 -7.57
N GLN A 183 -8.39 -18.97 -8.17
CA GLN A 183 -7.95 -19.45 -9.47
C GLN A 183 -7.74 -20.99 -9.49
N ALA A 184 -7.22 -21.56 -8.41
CA ALA A 184 -7.06 -23.01 -8.29
C ALA A 184 -8.42 -23.72 -8.13
N LEU A 185 -9.36 -23.13 -7.37
CA LEU A 185 -10.73 -23.64 -7.26
C LEU A 185 -11.45 -23.59 -8.62
N ASP A 186 -11.29 -22.50 -9.40
CA ASP A 186 -11.83 -22.39 -10.77
C ASP A 186 -11.38 -23.53 -11.67
N GLN A 187 -10.09 -23.91 -11.62
CA GLN A 187 -9.56 -25.00 -12.44
C GLN A 187 -10.18 -26.36 -12.10
N VAL A 188 -10.54 -26.58 -10.82
CA VAL A 188 -11.12 -27.86 -10.37
C VAL A 188 -12.64 -27.88 -10.55
N GLN A 189 -13.31 -26.74 -10.36
CA GLN A 189 -14.77 -26.64 -10.42
C GLN A 189 -15.29 -26.16 -11.79
N GLU A 190 -14.37 -25.89 -12.74
CA GLU A 190 -14.69 -25.38 -14.08
C GLU A 190 -15.49 -24.06 -14.05
N THR A 191 -15.07 -23.12 -13.18
CA THR A 191 -15.67 -21.79 -13.01
C THR A 191 -14.73 -20.67 -13.45
N GLU A 192 -15.17 -19.41 -13.40
CA GLU A 192 -14.38 -18.23 -13.76
C GLU A 192 -14.44 -17.14 -12.67
N LEU A 193 -14.65 -17.51 -11.41
CA LEU A 193 -14.83 -16.60 -10.27
C LEU A 193 -13.61 -15.68 -10.06
N SER A 194 -12.40 -16.18 -10.32
CA SER A 194 -11.18 -15.37 -10.22
C SER A 194 -11.17 -14.21 -11.19
N LYS A 195 -11.76 -14.32 -12.38
CA LYS A 195 -11.87 -13.20 -13.32
C LYS A 195 -12.75 -12.08 -12.79
N GLU A 196 -13.83 -12.41 -12.06
CA GLU A 196 -14.72 -11.45 -11.42
C GLU A 196 -14.06 -10.79 -10.19
N ALA A 197 -13.10 -11.51 -9.56
CA ALA A 197 -12.39 -11.07 -8.38
C ALA A 197 -11.17 -10.16 -8.67
N LEU A 198 -10.78 -9.95 -9.94
CA LEU A 198 -9.61 -9.16 -10.33
C LEU A 198 -9.61 -7.74 -9.75
N GLU A 199 -10.78 -7.10 -9.66
CA GLU A 199 -10.89 -5.76 -9.09
C GLU A 199 -10.50 -5.72 -7.59
N LEU A 200 -10.89 -6.74 -6.82
CA LEU A 200 -10.55 -6.87 -5.40
C LEU A 200 -9.07 -7.23 -5.21
N ALA A 201 -8.56 -8.15 -6.03
CA ALA A 201 -7.14 -8.52 -6.01
C ALA A 201 -6.23 -7.31 -6.31
N ALA A 202 -6.62 -6.46 -7.27
CA ALA A 202 -5.88 -5.24 -7.57
C ALA A 202 -5.96 -4.21 -6.42
N LEU A 203 -7.12 -4.07 -5.77
CA LEU A 203 -7.27 -3.15 -4.63
C LEU A 203 -6.33 -3.54 -3.49
N GLY A 204 -6.29 -4.81 -3.08
CA GLY A 204 -5.38 -5.29 -2.04
C GLY A 204 -3.93 -5.13 -2.47
N THR A 205 -3.56 -5.64 -3.65
CA THR A 205 -2.17 -5.60 -4.16
C THR A 205 -1.59 -4.18 -4.19
N VAL A 206 -2.35 -3.20 -4.64
CA VAL A 206 -1.87 -1.81 -4.73
C VAL A 206 -1.91 -1.12 -3.37
N ALA A 207 -2.90 -1.45 -2.53
CA ALA A 207 -3.03 -0.86 -1.19
C ALA A 207 -1.93 -1.29 -0.22
N ASP A 208 -1.46 -2.53 -0.33
CA ASP A 208 -0.33 -3.07 0.44
C ASP A 208 1.04 -2.55 -0.01
N MET A 209 1.10 -1.72 -1.05
CA MET A 209 2.34 -1.17 -1.60
C MET A 209 3.31 -2.25 -2.10
N ALA A 210 2.78 -3.38 -2.58
CA ALA A 210 3.58 -4.45 -3.14
C ALA A 210 4.29 -4.01 -4.45
N PRO A 211 5.46 -4.58 -4.79
CA PRO A 211 6.13 -4.32 -6.05
C PRO A 211 5.21 -4.56 -7.25
N LEU A 212 4.95 -3.55 -8.08
CA LEU A 212 4.12 -3.68 -9.29
C LEU A 212 4.92 -4.28 -10.46
N LEU A 213 5.48 -5.45 -10.21
CA LEU A 213 6.23 -6.28 -11.15
C LEU A 213 5.53 -7.62 -11.33
N GLY A 214 5.86 -8.39 -12.37
CA GLY A 214 5.35 -9.75 -12.58
C GLY A 214 3.84 -9.85 -12.41
N GLU A 215 3.37 -10.81 -11.61
CA GLU A 215 1.94 -11.06 -11.40
C GLU A 215 1.20 -9.88 -10.73
N ASN A 216 1.84 -9.16 -9.80
CA ASN A 216 1.21 -7.99 -9.18
C ASN A 216 0.89 -6.90 -10.22
N ARG A 217 1.74 -6.74 -11.23
CA ARG A 217 1.46 -5.83 -12.34
C ARG A 217 0.28 -6.33 -13.17
N VAL A 218 0.22 -7.64 -13.46
CA VAL A 218 -0.92 -8.24 -14.19
C VAL A 218 -2.21 -8.02 -13.42
N LEU A 219 -2.24 -8.35 -12.12
CA LEU A 219 -3.40 -8.13 -11.25
C LEU A 219 -3.81 -6.65 -11.21
N ALA A 220 -2.86 -5.74 -11.04
CA ALA A 220 -3.14 -4.30 -11.02
C ALA A 220 -3.67 -3.78 -12.36
N THR A 221 -3.12 -4.24 -13.48
CA THR A 221 -3.53 -3.82 -14.84
C THR A 221 -4.95 -4.30 -15.15
N LEU A 222 -5.21 -5.59 -14.97
CA LEU A 222 -6.51 -6.19 -15.27
C LEU A 222 -7.57 -5.75 -14.27
N GLY A 223 -7.22 -5.66 -12.99
CA GLY A 223 -8.14 -5.22 -11.96
C GLY A 223 -8.50 -3.74 -12.08
N LEU A 224 -7.57 -2.86 -12.47
CA LEU A 224 -7.88 -1.47 -12.78
C LEU A 224 -8.83 -1.34 -13.99
N ALA A 225 -8.68 -2.20 -15.00
CA ALA A 225 -9.63 -2.29 -16.10
C ALA A 225 -11.01 -2.78 -15.60
N GLY A 226 -11.05 -3.77 -14.70
CA GLY A 226 -12.26 -4.25 -14.03
C GLY A 226 -12.95 -3.14 -13.24
N LEU A 227 -12.21 -2.40 -12.40
CA LEU A 227 -12.72 -1.27 -11.61
C LEU A 227 -13.40 -0.20 -12.48
N ARG A 228 -12.90 0.06 -13.69
CA ARG A 228 -13.53 1.00 -14.64
C ARG A 228 -14.87 0.51 -15.17
N CYS A 229 -15.12 -0.79 -15.11
CA CYS A 229 -16.35 -1.44 -15.58
C CYS A 229 -17.13 -2.09 -14.43
N THR A 230 -16.76 -1.83 -13.17
CA THR A 230 -17.35 -2.47 -11.99
C THR A 230 -18.86 -2.28 -11.96
N LYS A 231 -19.56 -3.32 -11.52
CA LYS A 231 -20.99 -3.30 -11.20
C LYS A 231 -21.22 -3.47 -9.70
N ARG A 232 -20.16 -3.56 -8.91
CA ARG A 232 -20.22 -3.75 -7.45
C ARG A 232 -20.83 -2.50 -6.79
N PRO A 233 -22.03 -2.62 -6.15
CA PRO A 233 -22.70 -1.45 -5.57
C PRO A 233 -21.83 -0.69 -4.56
N GLY A 234 -21.07 -1.42 -3.73
CA GLY A 234 -20.17 -0.81 -2.74
C GLY A 234 -19.10 0.08 -3.35
N LEU A 235 -18.45 -0.36 -4.44
CA LEU A 235 -17.45 0.45 -5.14
C LEU A 235 -18.07 1.64 -5.85
N LEU A 236 -19.22 1.45 -6.51
CA LEU A 236 -19.94 2.56 -7.16
C LEU A 236 -20.35 3.63 -6.17
N ALA A 237 -20.87 3.24 -4.99
CA ALA A 237 -21.23 4.18 -3.92
C ALA A 237 -19.99 4.88 -3.34
N LEU A 238 -18.87 4.17 -3.22
CA LEU A 238 -17.59 4.75 -2.78
C LEU A 238 -17.08 5.80 -3.77
N PHE A 239 -17.21 5.55 -5.08
CA PHE A 239 -16.82 6.52 -6.11
C PHE A 239 -17.73 7.75 -6.12
N GLU A 240 -19.05 7.57 -5.93
CA GLU A 240 -20.00 8.69 -5.77
C GLU A 240 -19.57 9.60 -4.59
N THR A 241 -19.29 9.03 -3.40
CA THR A 241 -18.86 9.77 -2.21
C THR A 241 -17.50 10.42 -2.37
N ALA A 242 -16.59 9.78 -3.11
CA ALA A 242 -15.26 10.30 -3.42
C ALA A 242 -15.27 11.35 -4.54
N HIS A 243 -16.44 11.70 -5.11
CA HIS A 243 -16.58 12.60 -6.26
C HIS A 243 -15.71 12.21 -7.45
N THR A 244 -15.57 10.91 -7.70
CA THR A 244 -14.87 10.36 -8.86
C THR A 244 -15.79 9.53 -9.71
N THR A 245 -15.38 9.23 -10.95
CA THR A 245 -16.12 8.37 -11.87
C THR A 245 -15.28 7.17 -12.29
N THR A 246 -15.90 6.07 -12.63
CA THR A 246 -15.21 4.87 -13.08
C THR A 246 -14.25 5.13 -14.26
N THR A 247 -14.64 6.01 -15.17
CA THR A 247 -13.83 6.38 -16.35
C THR A 247 -12.61 7.25 -16.01
N ALA A 248 -12.59 7.89 -14.84
CA ALA A 248 -11.49 8.72 -14.37
C ALA A 248 -10.46 7.92 -13.54
N LEU A 249 -10.74 6.65 -13.23
CA LEU A 249 -9.83 5.84 -12.43
C LEU A 249 -8.51 5.57 -13.15
N ASP A 250 -7.44 5.74 -12.42
CA ASP A 250 -6.07 5.48 -12.84
C ASP A 250 -5.28 4.75 -11.73
N HIS A 251 -3.97 4.59 -11.91
CA HIS A 251 -3.11 3.92 -10.94
C HIS A 251 -3.00 4.66 -9.60
N GLU A 252 -3.23 5.99 -9.57
CA GLU A 252 -3.23 6.79 -8.33
C GLU A 252 -4.57 6.70 -7.58
N SER A 253 -5.64 6.28 -8.24
CA SER A 253 -6.98 6.21 -7.66
C SER A 253 -7.07 5.18 -6.53
N ILE A 254 -6.37 4.04 -6.65
CA ILE A 254 -6.37 3.02 -5.59
C ILE A 254 -5.67 3.54 -4.33
N PRO A 255 -4.40 3.97 -4.36
CA PRO A 255 -3.68 4.34 -3.13
C PRO A 255 -4.13 5.67 -2.54
N PHE A 256 -4.70 6.59 -3.31
CA PHE A 256 -5.05 7.94 -2.83
C PHE A 256 -6.54 8.20 -2.67
N VAL A 257 -7.42 7.40 -3.31
CA VAL A 257 -8.87 7.60 -3.23
C VAL A 257 -9.56 6.42 -2.55
N ILE A 258 -9.33 5.19 -3.00
CA ILE A 258 -10.08 3.99 -2.58
C ILE A 258 -9.53 3.43 -1.27
N ALA A 259 -8.27 3.01 -1.24
CA ALA A 259 -7.66 2.36 -0.09
C ALA A 259 -7.66 3.21 1.19
N PRO A 260 -7.43 4.55 1.17
CA PRO A 260 -7.53 5.35 2.38
C PRO A 260 -8.93 5.36 3.03
N ARG A 261 -10.00 5.23 2.22
CA ARG A 261 -11.37 5.14 2.70
C ARG A 261 -11.65 3.78 3.32
N LEU A 262 -11.34 2.69 2.62
CA LEU A 262 -11.47 1.34 3.16
C LEU A 262 -10.66 1.17 4.46
N ASN A 263 -9.42 1.62 4.48
CA ASN A 263 -8.57 1.59 5.67
C ASN A 263 -9.09 2.44 6.83
N ALA A 264 -9.86 3.50 6.56
CA ALA A 264 -10.37 4.38 7.62
C ALA A 264 -11.33 3.65 8.56
N ALA A 265 -12.12 2.71 8.06
CA ALA A 265 -13.02 1.89 8.88
C ALA A 265 -12.24 1.14 9.98
N GLY A 266 -11.19 0.40 9.62
CA GLY A 266 -10.36 -0.34 10.58
C GLY A 266 -9.47 0.55 11.47
N ARG A 267 -9.23 1.82 11.10
CA ARG A 267 -8.43 2.77 11.91
C ARG A 267 -9.26 3.51 12.94
N MET A 268 -10.50 3.89 12.61
CA MET A 268 -11.38 4.73 13.42
C MET A 268 -12.54 3.95 14.05
N GLY A 269 -12.68 2.67 13.71
CA GLY A 269 -13.76 1.80 14.18
C GLY A 269 -13.43 0.34 13.88
N THR A 270 -14.30 -0.36 13.16
CA THR A 270 -14.12 -1.76 12.76
C THR A 270 -14.06 -1.91 11.25
N ALA A 271 -13.18 -2.78 10.77
CA ALA A 271 -13.03 -3.07 9.35
C ALA A 271 -14.24 -3.82 8.74
N ASP A 272 -15.14 -4.36 9.58
CA ASP A 272 -16.40 -4.95 9.13
C ASP A 272 -17.20 -4.00 8.24
N LEU A 273 -17.16 -2.68 8.54
CA LEU A 273 -17.85 -1.68 7.72
C LEU A 273 -17.35 -1.68 6.26
N SER A 274 -16.05 -1.88 6.04
CA SER A 274 -15.49 -1.98 4.67
C SER A 274 -15.81 -3.33 4.02
N PHE A 275 -15.86 -4.40 4.79
CA PHE A 275 -16.34 -5.69 4.32
C PHE A 275 -17.82 -5.61 3.90
N ASP A 276 -18.69 -5.07 4.75
CA ASP A 276 -20.11 -4.90 4.47
C ASP A 276 -20.36 -4.01 3.26
N LEU A 277 -19.56 -2.93 3.10
CA LEU A 277 -19.62 -2.07 1.93
C LEU A 277 -19.28 -2.83 0.64
N LEU A 278 -18.19 -3.59 0.64
CA LEU A 278 -17.74 -4.32 -0.55
C LEU A 278 -18.67 -5.49 -0.90
N THR A 279 -19.34 -6.10 0.08
CA THR A 279 -20.29 -7.21 -0.13
C THR A 279 -21.75 -6.76 -0.30
N ALA A 280 -22.03 -5.46 -0.22
CA ALA A 280 -23.38 -4.92 -0.37
C ALA A 280 -23.98 -5.26 -1.74
N THR A 281 -25.20 -5.84 -1.74
CA THR A 281 -25.89 -6.27 -2.96
C THR A 281 -26.82 -5.20 -3.54
N GLY A 282 -27.13 -4.13 -2.78
CA GLY A 282 -28.07 -3.07 -3.18
C GLY A 282 -27.46 -1.68 -3.07
N MET A 283 -27.75 -0.79 -4.05
CA MET A 283 -27.20 0.57 -4.07
C MET A 283 -27.60 1.43 -2.88
N ASN A 284 -28.80 1.26 -2.31
CA ASN A 284 -29.23 2.07 -1.16
C ASN A 284 -28.38 1.75 0.07
N THR A 285 -28.26 0.47 0.42
CA THR A 285 -27.37 0.01 1.52
C THR A 285 -25.91 0.42 1.27
N ALA A 286 -25.44 0.25 0.03
CA ALA A 286 -24.08 0.64 -0.34
C ALA A 286 -23.80 2.14 -0.13
N ARG A 287 -24.77 3.03 -0.46
CA ARG A 287 -24.64 4.48 -0.23
C ARG A 287 -24.62 4.85 1.25
N GLU A 288 -25.43 4.17 2.08
CA GLU A 288 -25.42 4.36 3.52
C GLU A 288 -24.07 3.97 4.12
N LEU A 289 -23.55 2.81 3.74
CA LEU A 289 -22.23 2.31 4.19
C LEU A 289 -21.09 3.19 3.68
N ALA A 290 -21.10 3.60 2.40
CA ALA A 290 -20.10 4.49 1.82
C ALA A 290 -20.08 5.87 2.53
N THR A 291 -21.26 6.37 2.93
CA THR A 291 -21.34 7.61 3.71
C THR A 291 -20.69 7.46 5.08
N GLN A 292 -20.92 6.34 5.77
CA GLN A 292 -20.27 6.05 7.05
C GLN A 292 -18.73 5.94 6.90
N VAL A 293 -18.26 5.24 5.87
CA VAL A 293 -16.83 5.13 5.55
C VAL A 293 -16.22 6.51 5.28
N GLU A 294 -16.91 7.39 4.55
CA GLU A 294 -16.42 8.75 4.27
C GLU A 294 -16.35 9.61 5.54
N VAL A 295 -17.32 9.47 6.46
CA VAL A 295 -17.27 10.15 7.76
C VAL A 295 -16.02 9.73 8.54
N LEU A 296 -15.75 8.42 8.63
CA LEU A 296 -14.55 7.90 9.30
C LEU A 296 -13.26 8.33 8.60
N ASN A 297 -13.25 8.39 7.26
CA ASN A 297 -12.11 8.87 6.50
C ASN A 297 -11.80 10.36 6.76
N ASN A 298 -12.84 11.19 6.89
CA ASN A 298 -12.67 12.60 7.23
C ASN A 298 -12.16 12.76 8.67
N GLN A 299 -12.74 12.04 9.64
CA GLN A 299 -12.25 12.01 11.03
C GLN A 299 -10.78 11.57 11.10
N ARG A 300 -10.41 10.50 10.39
CA ARG A 300 -9.02 10.06 10.31
C ARG A 300 -8.09 11.15 9.74
N ARG A 301 -8.53 11.85 8.68
CA ARG A 301 -7.73 12.93 8.06
C ARG A 301 -7.51 14.09 9.01
N ASP A 302 -8.57 14.56 9.66
CA ASP A 302 -8.52 15.67 10.61
C ASP A 302 -7.63 15.31 11.81
N LEU A 303 -7.84 14.13 12.40
CA LEU A 303 -7.02 13.64 13.51
C LEU A 303 -5.55 13.50 13.09
N THR A 304 -5.29 12.92 11.91
CA THR A 304 -3.92 12.78 11.41
C THR A 304 -3.25 14.14 11.20
N SER A 305 -3.97 15.14 10.65
CA SER A 305 -3.43 16.48 10.44
C SER A 305 -3.01 17.12 11.77
N THR A 306 -3.89 17.10 12.77
CA THR A 306 -3.61 17.64 14.10
C THR A 306 -2.40 16.97 14.74
N LEU A 307 -2.38 15.62 14.76
CA LEU A 307 -1.28 14.89 15.39
C LEU A 307 0.04 15.00 14.61
N VAL A 308 0.00 15.23 13.29
CA VAL A 308 1.21 15.53 12.51
C VAL A 308 1.77 16.90 12.87
N GLU A 309 0.94 17.92 13.02
CA GLU A 309 1.40 19.27 13.42
C GLU A 309 2.07 19.21 14.80
N GLU A 310 1.44 18.59 15.79
CA GLU A 310 2.01 18.36 17.12
C GLU A 310 3.29 17.52 17.06
N GLY A 311 3.28 16.46 16.27
CA GLY A 311 4.43 15.58 16.10
C GLY A 311 5.62 16.27 15.44
N VAL A 312 5.40 17.14 14.47
CA VAL A 312 6.46 17.94 13.80
C VAL A 312 7.08 18.93 14.80
N GLU A 313 6.27 19.60 15.61
CA GLU A 313 6.77 20.52 16.64
C GLU A 313 7.69 19.77 17.62
N GLN A 314 7.23 18.65 18.18
CA GLN A 314 8.01 17.82 19.12
C GLN A 314 9.26 17.18 18.47
N ALA A 315 9.17 16.83 17.18
CA ALA A 315 10.26 16.17 16.45
C ALA A 315 11.38 17.12 16.00
N THR A 316 11.10 18.42 15.89
CA THR A 316 12.07 19.39 15.32
C THR A 316 13.38 19.40 16.09
N ASP A 317 13.34 19.44 17.42
CA ASP A 317 14.53 19.43 18.26
C ASP A 317 15.25 18.06 18.22
N GLN A 318 14.48 16.96 18.19
CA GLN A 318 15.05 15.61 18.09
C GLN A 318 15.74 15.41 16.73
N ALA A 319 15.13 15.84 15.64
CA ALA A 319 15.70 15.69 14.29
C ALA A 319 17.02 16.43 14.10
N ALA A 320 17.29 17.48 14.90
CA ALA A 320 18.56 18.22 14.87
C ALA A 320 19.71 17.46 15.55
N GLY A 321 19.42 16.59 16.53
CA GLY A 321 20.44 15.91 17.34
C GLY A 321 20.44 14.40 17.28
N GLU A 322 19.35 13.78 16.83
CA GLU A 322 19.18 12.32 16.86
C GLU A 322 19.01 11.74 15.44
N SER A 323 19.51 10.51 15.27
CA SER A 323 19.34 9.77 14.01
C SER A 323 17.98 9.07 13.88
N LEU A 324 17.19 9.00 14.97
CA LEU A 324 15.86 8.41 15.02
C LEU A 324 14.93 9.29 15.86
N ILE A 325 13.77 9.62 15.32
CA ILE A 325 12.71 10.36 16.02
C ILE A 325 11.88 9.37 16.84
N PHE A 326 11.68 9.66 18.12
CA PHE A 326 10.88 8.83 19.01
C PHE A 326 9.94 9.70 19.82
N LEU A 327 8.65 9.67 19.49
CA LEU A 327 7.61 10.43 20.17
C LEU A 327 6.73 9.48 20.97
N ALA A 328 6.40 9.86 22.20
CA ALA A 328 5.50 9.09 23.06
C ALA A 328 4.56 10.03 23.82
N SER A 329 3.26 9.83 23.69
CA SER A 329 2.24 10.64 24.33
C SER A 329 0.93 9.85 24.50
N LYS A 330 0.10 10.30 25.43
CA LYS A 330 -1.29 9.86 25.59
C LYS A 330 -2.21 10.44 24.51
N GLU A 331 -1.79 11.52 23.89
CA GLU A 331 -2.55 12.21 22.84
C GLU A 331 -2.47 11.47 21.48
N PHE A 332 -1.45 10.64 21.26
CA PHE A 332 -1.35 9.86 20.03
C PHE A 332 -2.36 8.72 20.01
N ASP A 333 -3.17 8.68 18.94
CA ASP A 333 -4.13 7.62 18.70
C ASP A 333 -3.46 6.44 17.97
N PRO A 334 -3.62 5.18 18.45
CA PRO A 334 -2.95 4.01 17.87
C PRO A 334 -3.42 3.72 16.44
N GLY A 335 -4.63 4.12 16.05
CA GLY A 335 -5.18 3.93 14.69
C GLY A 335 -4.47 4.76 13.63
N VAL A 336 -3.88 5.91 14.02
CA VAL A 336 -3.21 6.83 13.10
C VAL A 336 -1.73 7.06 13.39
N SER A 337 -1.17 6.54 14.49
CA SER A 337 0.25 6.69 14.85
C SER A 337 1.21 6.32 13.71
N GLY A 338 0.89 5.27 12.94
CA GLY A 338 1.70 4.89 11.77
C GLY A 338 1.63 5.89 10.61
N LEU A 339 0.54 6.65 10.48
CA LEU A 339 0.42 7.73 9.49
C LEU A 339 1.24 8.95 9.94
N VAL A 340 1.20 9.28 11.23
CA VAL A 340 2.04 10.35 11.82
C VAL A 340 3.52 10.01 11.62
N ALA A 341 3.95 8.79 11.98
CA ALA A 341 5.33 8.34 11.77
C ALA A 341 5.77 8.47 10.31
N GLY A 342 4.91 8.10 9.35
CA GLY A 342 5.19 8.26 7.93
C GLY A 342 5.43 9.72 7.53
N ARG A 343 4.60 10.65 8.02
CA ARG A 343 4.77 12.09 7.75
C ARG A 343 6.03 12.67 8.39
N LEU A 344 6.42 12.17 9.55
CA LEU A 344 7.70 12.56 10.17
C LEU A 344 8.89 12.07 9.34
N VAL A 345 8.86 10.84 8.82
CA VAL A 345 9.89 10.31 7.90
C VAL A 345 9.97 11.16 6.64
N GLU A 346 8.84 11.47 6.01
CA GLU A 346 8.79 12.34 4.82
C GLU A 346 9.39 13.73 5.09
N ARG A 347 9.11 14.30 6.27
CA ARG A 347 9.53 15.66 6.63
C ARG A 347 11.01 15.76 6.99
N PHE A 348 11.53 14.81 7.76
CA PHE A 348 12.85 14.87 8.38
C PHE A 348 13.88 13.92 7.78
N TYR A 349 13.45 13.00 6.91
CA TYR A 349 14.23 11.90 6.35
C TYR A 349 15.01 11.14 7.43
N ARG A 350 14.31 10.72 8.48
CA ARG A 350 14.81 9.90 9.59
C ARG A 350 13.80 8.83 9.97
N PRO A 351 14.22 7.65 10.42
CA PRO A 351 13.33 6.70 11.05
C PRO A 351 12.52 7.39 12.15
N ALA A 352 11.22 7.12 12.21
CA ALA A 352 10.34 7.74 13.20
C ALA A 352 9.42 6.69 13.84
N ILE A 353 9.30 6.74 15.16
CA ILE A 353 8.42 5.89 15.97
C ILE A 353 7.49 6.80 16.75
N VAL A 354 6.20 6.51 16.66
CA VAL A 354 5.13 7.20 17.40
C VAL A 354 4.44 6.21 18.31
N VAL A 355 4.44 6.50 19.61
CA VAL A 355 3.93 5.65 20.68
C VAL A 355 2.69 6.27 21.30
N SER A 356 1.58 5.55 21.24
CA SER A 356 0.36 5.84 21.97
C SER A 356 0.43 5.19 23.36
N ILE A 357 0.21 5.97 24.41
CA ILE A 357 0.23 5.52 25.81
C ILE A 357 -1.20 5.45 26.35
N ASP A 358 -1.61 4.28 26.80
CA ASP A 358 -2.90 4.06 27.44
C ASP A 358 -2.70 3.28 28.76
N GLY A 359 -2.68 4.01 29.87
CA GLY A 359 -2.34 3.45 31.18
C GLY A 359 -0.95 2.82 31.21
N ASP A 360 -0.91 1.52 31.53
CA ASP A 360 0.33 0.73 31.60
C ASP A 360 0.74 0.14 30.24
N ILE A 361 -0.06 0.34 29.20
CA ILE A 361 0.19 -0.22 27.87
C ILE A 361 0.60 0.88 26.89
N ALA A 362 1.71 0.65 26.20
CA ALA A 362 2.20 1.47 25.12
C ALA A 362 2.13 0.71 23.78
N ARG A 363 1.52 1.33 22.75
CA ARG A 363 1.43 0.80 21.38
C ARG A 363 2.20 1.71 20.44
N ALA A 364 3.18 1.15 19.76
CA ALA A 364 4.04 1.90 18.86
C ALA A 364 3.84 1.52 17.40
N SER A 365 3.90 2.53 16.54
CA SER A 365 4.01 2.36 15.11
C SER A 365 5.19 3.17 14.60
N GLY A 366 6.08 2.52 13.85
CA GLY A 366 7.26 3.14 13.26
C GLY A 366 7.27 3.06 11.75
N ARG A 367 7.96 4.02 11.15
CA ARG A 367 8.29 4.06 9.73
C ARG A 367 9.78 4.36 9.59
N SER A 368 10.38 3.89 8.50
CA SER A 368 11.82 4.01 8.31
C SER A 368 12.20 4.50 6.91
N ILE A 369 13.45 4.90 6.80
CA ILE A 369 14.15 5.20 5.55
C ILE A 369 14.85 3.93 5.03
N PRO A 370 15.20 3.84 3.74
CA PRO A 370 15.86 2.67 3.17
C PRO A 370 17.16 2.27 3.87
N GLU A 371 17.87 3.24 4.44
CA GLU A 371 19.16 3.07 5.09
C GLU A 371 19.08 2.44 6.51
N PHE A 372 17.85 2.30 7.08
CA PHE A 372 17.67 1.76 8.43
C PHE A 372 16.57 0.70 8.50
N ASN A 373 16.95 -0.54 8.82
CA ASN A 373 16.00 -1.65 8.97
C ASN A 373 15.33 -1.62 10.36
N LEU A 374 14.12 -1.06 10.42
CA LEU A 374 13.38 -0.90 11.67
C LEU A 374 12.96 -2.23 12.29
N GLY A 375 12.57 -3.21 11.47
CA GLY A 375 12.17 -4.54 11.97
C GLY A 375 13.31 -5.25 12.69
N LYS A 376 14.53 -5.21 12.15
CA LYS A 376 15.73 -5.76 12.83
C LYS A 376 16.07 -4.98 14.10
N ALA A 377 15.96 -3.66 14.07
CA ALA A 377 16.24 -2.84 15.24
C ALA A 377 15.26 -3.12 16.39
N LEU A 378 13.97 -3.36 16.09
CA LEU A 378 12.98 -3.74 17.09
C LEU A 378 13.23 -5.14 17.66
N ALA A 379 13.74 -6.08 16.88
CA ALA A 379 14.11 -7.41 17.38
C ALA A 379 15.16 -7.35 18.50
N GLU A 380 16.07 -6.36 18.46
CA GLU A 380 17.04 -6.11 19.55
C GLU A 380 16.38 -5.60 20.84
N CYS A 381 15.07 -5.32 20.83
CA CYS A 381 14.28 -4.89 21.99
C CYS A 381 13.25 -5.95 22.42
N GLU A 382 13.36 -7.19 21.94
CA GLU A 382 12.36 -8.26 22.15
C GLU A 382 11.97 -8.42 23.62
N GLU A 383 12.96 -8.49 24.52
CA GLU A 383 12.73 -8.73 25.94
C GLU A 383 12.01 -7.58 26.68
N LEU A 384 11.91 -6.41 26.04
CA LEU A 384 11.18 -5.23 26.58
C LEU A 384 9.75 -5.14 26.05
N CYS A 385 9.36 -5.99 25.10
CA CYS A 385 8.08 -5.93 24.41
C CYS A 385 7.21 -7.14 24.73
N TYR A 386 5.91 -6.92 24.85
CA TYR A 386 4.92 -8.01 24.87
C TYR A 386 4.77 -8.65 23.49
N ARG A 387 4.77 -7.81 22.45
CA ARG A 387 4.73 -8.19 21.04
C ARG A 387 5.49 -7.16 20.21
N PHE A 388 6.15 -7.61 19.17
CA PHE A 388 6.78 -6.74 18.16
C PHE A 388 6.74 -7.42 16.81
N GLY A 389 6.92 -6.65 15.73
CA GLY A 389 7.00 -7.19 14.39
C GLY A 389 6.98 -6.12 13.31
N GLY A 390 7.19 -6.54 12.07
CA GLY A 390 7.13 -5.69 10.90
C GLY A 390 8.26 -5.95 9.90
N HIS A 391 8.37 -5.03 8.96
CA HIS A 391 9.28 -5.05 7.83
C HIS A 391 10.39 -3.99 7.98
N PRO A 392 11.41 -3.98 7.11
CA PRO A 392 12.46 -2.95 7.16
C PRO A 392 11.93 -1.52 7.19
N ALA A 393 10.90 -1.20 6.41
CA ALA A 393 10.34 0.15 6.27
C ALA A 393 9.24 0.50 7.27
N ALA A 394 8.58 -0.49 7.90
CA ALA A 394 7.44 -0.29 8.78
C ALA A 394 7.38 -1.40 9.84
N ALA A 395 7.40 -1.03 11.11
CA ALA A 395 7.35 -1.99 12.21
C ALA A 395 6.68 -1.36 13.44
N GLY A 396 6.27 -2.21 14.39
CA GLY A 396 5.61 -1.76 15.60
C GLY A 396 5.81 -2.70 16.77
N PHE A 397 5.45 -2.24 17.95
CA PHE A 397 5.50 -3.03 19.16
C PHE A 397 4.38 -2.68 20.15
N VAL A 398 4.14 -3.59 21.07
CA VAL A 398 3.32 -3.37 22.28
C VAL A 398 4.19 -3.68 23.48
N ALA A 399 4.25 -2.78 24.45
CA ALA A 399 5.11 -2.92 25.63
C ALA A 399 4.45 -2.32 26.88
N ASP A 400 5.04 -2.61 28.05
CA ASP A 400 4.74 -1.87 29.26
C ASP A 400 5.25 -0.43 29.13
N THR A 401 4.44 0.55 29.56
CA THR A 401 4.81 1.97 29.53
C THR A 401 6.12 2.23 30.30
N ALA A 402 6.41 1.47 31.34
CA ALA A 402 7.66 1.56 32.08
C ALA A 402 8.92 1.24 31.23
N ASN A 403 8.79 0.42 30.20
CA ASN A 403 9.88 0.02 29.32
C ASN A 403 10.18 1.04 28.21
N ILE A 404 9.32 2.03 27.96
CA ILE A 404 9.43 2.95 26.82
C ILE A 404 10.74 3.73 26.82
N ALA A 405 11.22 4.16 27.99
CA ALA A 405 12.50 4.87 28.08
C ALA A 405 13.68 3.99 27.64
N ALA A 406 13.71 2.73 28.06
CA ALA A 406 14.77 1.78 27.68
C ALA A 406 14.70 1.41 26.19
N ILE A 407 13.50 1.20 25.63
CA ILE A 407 13.30 0.93 24.21
C ILE A 407 13.77 2.13 23.39
N LYS A 408 13.40 3.36 23.77
CA LYS A 408 13.83 4.60 23.10
C LYS A 408 15.37 4.70 23.07
N GLU A 409 16.02 4.56 24.21
CA GLU A 409 17.46 4.67 24.32
C GLU A 409 18.18 3.65 23.41
N ARG A 410 17.73 2.39 23.43
CA ARG A 410 18.30 1.32 22.61
C ARG A 410 18.14 1.59 21.12
N LEU A 411 16.93 1.94 20.68
CA LEU A 411 16.66 2.21 19.26
C LEU A 411 17.41 3.46 18.75
N GLN A 412 17.53 4.51 19.56
CA GLN A 412 18.34 5.67 19.22
C GLN A 412 19.84 5.35 19.17
N ALA A 413 20.34 4.48 20.07
CA ALA A 413 21.72 4.02 20.01
C ALA A 413 22.02 3.21 18.74
N LEU A 414 21.14 2.26 18.39
CA LEU A 414 21.24 1.49 17.14
C LEU A 414 21.19 2.39 15.90
N ALA A 415 20.29 3.38 15.88
CA ALA A 415 20.20 4.31 14.77
C ALA A 415 21.47 5.19 14.65
N ARG A 416 22.00 5.70 15.76
CA ARG A 416 23.27 6.45 15.75
C ARG A 416 24.45 5.61 15.23
N GLU A 417 24.49 4.34 15.56
CA GLU A 417 25.54 3.42 15.10
C GLU A 417 25.43 3.16 13.60
N HIS A 418 24.24 2.72 13.14
CA HIS A 418 24.02 2.31 11.75
C HIS A 418 24.04 3.49 10.76
N LEU A 419 23.62 4.68 11.20
CA LEU A 419 23.49 5.86 10.33
C LEU A 419 24.65 6.86 10.51
N ARG A 420 25.71 6.52 11.26
CA ARG A 420 26.84 7.41 11.58
C ARG A 420 27.47 8.06 10.36
N ASP A 421 27.71 7.26 9.32
CA ASP A 421 28.43 7.67 8.11
C ASP A 421 27.48 7.81 6.90
N VAL A 422 26.16 7.83 7.15
CA VAL A 422 25.14 7.92 6.11
C VAL A 422 24.69 9.36 5.97
N VAL A 423 24.71 9.85 4.73
CA VAL A 423 24.09 11.15 4.40
C VAL A 423 22.58 10.96 4.36
N LEU A 424 21.88 11.54 5.35
CA LEU A 424 20.44 11.44 5.50
C LEU A 424 19.73 12.48 4.65
N GLU A 425 19.75 12.27 3.34
CA GLU A 425 19.07 13.09 2.34
C GLU A 425 18.29 12.20 1.36
N PRO A 426 17.05 12.57 1.02
CA PRO A 426 16.28 11.82 0.05
C PRO A 426 16.94 11.88 -1.33
N ARG A 427 16.91 10.76 -2.06
CA ARG A 427 17.48 10.66 -3.41
C ARG A 427 16.36 10.51 -4.43
N LEU A 428 16.49 11.23 -5.56
CA LEU A 428 15.63 11.08 -6.72
C LEU A 428 16.34 10.28 -7.82
N ASN A 429 15.68 9.24 -8.30
CA ASN A 429 16.12 8.50 -9.47
C ASN A 429 15.63 9.24 -10.73
N ILE A 430 16.55 9.59 -11.63
CA ILE A 430 16.28 10.29 -12.86
C ILE A 430 16.50 9.34 -14.03
N ASP A 431 15.47 9.14 -14.87
CA ASP A 431 15.56 8.23 -16.02
C ASP A 431 16.43 8.78 -17.15
N ALA A 432 16.28 10.08 -17.45
CA ALA A 432 17.08 10.75 -18.47
C ALA A 432 17.04 12.27 -18.31
N GLU A 433 18.03 12.95 -18.90
CA GLU A 433 17.97 14.39 -19.18
C GLU A 433 17.28 14.61 -20.53
N VAL A 434 16.22 15.45 -20.57
CA VAL A 434 15.32 15.57 -21.71
C VAL A 434 14.89 17.03 -21.91
N LEU A 435 14.86 17.48 -23.16
CA LEU A 435 14.24 18.76 -23.50
C LEU A 435 12.71 18.62 -23.50
N PHE A 436 11.98 19.61 -23.00
CA PHE A 436 10.51 19.56 -22.94
C PHE A 436 9.83 19.22 -24.27
N LYS A 437 10.37 19.68 -25.38
CA LYS A 437 9.85 19.39 -26.74
C LYS A 437 9.88 17.93 -27.15
N GLU A 438 10.66 17.10 -26.45
CA GLU A 438 10.83 15.67 -26.77
C GLU A 438 9.76 14.79 -26.10
N ILE A 439 9.01 15.34 -25.14
CA ILE A 439 8.00 14.60 -24.36
C ILE A 439 6.66 14.43 -25.11
N PRO A 440 6.08 15.46 -25.79
CA PRO A 440 4.75 15.36 -26.36
C PRO A 440 4.62 14.33 -27.50
N GLY A 441 3.38 13.94 -27.77
CA GLY A 441 3.04 13.00 -28.83
C GLY A 441 3.46 11.57 -28.52
N LYS A 442 4.06 10.87 -29.46
CA LYS A 442 4.40 9.44 -29.33
C LYS A 442 5.23 9.10 -28.09
N THR A 443 6.08 10.01 -27.62
CA THR A 443 6.87 9.79 -26.40
C THR A 443 5.96 9.74 -25.20
N TYR A 444 5.04 10.69 -25.06
CA TYR A 444 4.09 10.68 -23.94
C TYR A 444 3.16 9.47 -24.00
N ASP A 445 2.67 9.09 -25.18
CA ASP A 445 1.83 7.90 -25.37
C ASP A 445 2.56 6.63 -24.93
N PHE A 446 3.84 6.50 -25.27
CA PHE A 446 4.68 5.41 -24.79
C PHE A 446 4.86 5.45 -23.26
N LEU A 447 5.20 6.61 -22.67
CA LEU A 447 5.36 6.73 -21.23
C LEU A 447 4.07 6.35 -20.49
N ARG A 448 2.92 6.73 -21.04
CA ARG A 448 1.59 6.36 -20.50
C ARG A 448 1.31 4.86 -20.58
N SER A 449 1.77 4.19 -21.64
CA SER A 449 1.59 2.74 -21.78
C SER A 449 2.38 1.91 -20.77
N LEU A 450 3.34 2.53 -20.06
CA LEU A 450 4.08 1.88 -18.98
C LEU A 450 3.25 1.78 -17.67
N ALA A 451 2.12 2.50 -17.56
CA ALA A 451 1.23 2.38 -16.39
C ALA A 451 0.60 0.95 -16.30
N PRO A 452 0.14 0.50 -15.13
CA PRO A 452 0.07 1.22 -13.86
C PRO A 452 1.42 1.39 -13.18
N PHE A 453 1.61 2.53 -12.51
CA PHE A 453 2.80 2.83 -11.72
C PHE A 453 2.54 2.57 -10.23
N GLY A 454 3.61 2.28 -9.48
CA GLY A 454 3.57 2.02 -8.04
C GLY A 454 4.95 1.64 -7.51
N GLN A 455 4.97 0.87 -6.44
CA GLN A 455 6.22 0.42 -5.80
C GLN A 455 7.08 -0.38 -6.80
N GLU A 456 8.40 -0.15 -6.81
CA GLU A 456 9.40 -0.73 -7.74
C GLU A 456 9.14 -0.45 -9.24
N HIS A 457 8.06 0.23 -9.57
CA HIS A 457 7.71 0.64 -10.93
C HIS A 457 7.20 2.09 -10.95
N ALA A 458 8.06 3.02 -10.54
CA ALA A 458 7.73 4.45 -10.47
C ALA A 458 7.49 5.07 -11.86
N PRO A 459 6.67 6.15 -11.95
CA PRO A 459 6.56 6.93 -13.18
C PRO A 459 7.93 7.44 -13.63
N PRO A 460 8.21 7.48 -14.95
CA PRO A 460 9.48 8.01 -15.46
C PRO A 460 9.69 9.47 -15.05
N ALA A 461 10.83 9.76 -14.42
CA ALA A 461 11.23 11.08 -13.99
C ALA A 461 12.38 11.61 -14.86
N PHE A 462 12.24 12.86 -15.29
CA PHE A 462 13.18 13.51 -16.20
C PHE A 462 13.81 14.75 -15.61
N LEU A 463 15.07 15.00 -15.99
CA LEU A 463 15.78 16.24 -15.69
C LEU A 463 15.70 17.19 -16.89
N ALA A 464 15.31 18.44 -16.66
CA ALA A 464 15.49 19.53 -17.62
C ALA A 464 16.38 20.60 -17.01
N ARG A 465 17.41 21.02 -17.75
CA ARG A 465 18.34 22.04 -17.30
C ARG A 465 18.04 23.40 -17.91
N ASN A 466 18.46 24.45 -17.20
CA ASN A 466 18.38 25.84 -17.65
C ASN A 466 16.96 26.23 -18.08
N VAL A 467 15.96 25.85 -17.27
CA VAL A 467 14.56 26.13 -17.50
C VAL A 467 14.22 27.50 -16.94
N GLU A 468 13.72 28.40 -17.77
CA GLU A 468 13.27 29.73 -17.33
C GLU A 468 11.90 29.63 -16.65
N VAL A 469 11.76 30.25 -15.48
CA VAL A 469 10.50 30.37 -14.78
C VAL A 469 9.89 31.75 -15.06
N THR A 470 8.90 31.79 -15.95
CA THR A 470 8.28 33.05 -16.41
C THR A 470 7.13 33.52 -15.52
N LYS A 471 6.48 32.59 -14.78
CA LYS A 471 5.45 32.92 -13.80
C LYS A 471 5.51 31.94 -12.63
N LEU A 472 5.23 32.45 -11.45
CA LEU A 472 5.06 31.70 -10.20
C LEU A 472 3.73 32.12 -9.56
N ARG A 473 2.91 31.15 -9.17
CA ARG A 473 1.70 31.39 -8.39
C ARG A 473 1.62 30.37 -7.25
N GLN A 474 1.56 30.85 -6.03
CA GLN A 474 1.27 30.01 -4.87
C GLN A 474 -0.20 29.57 -4.88
N MET A 475 -0.47 28.34 -4.43
CA MET A 475 -1.77 27.71 -4.37
C MET A 475 -1.91 26.93 -3.06
N GLY A 476 -3.17 26.58 -2.72
CA GLY A 476 -3.52 25.95 -1.44
C GLY A 476 -3.89 26.98 -0.38
N LYS A 477 -4.52 26.53 0.71
CA LYS A 477 -4.99 27.44 1.79
C LYS A 477 -3.84 28.17 2.48
N GLU A 478 -2.68 27.56 2.57
CA GLU A 478 -1.46 28.07 3.21
C GLU A 478 -0.34 28.39 2.22
N GLY A 479 -0.64 28.39 0.91
CA GLY A 479 0.36 28.62 -0.12
C GLY A 479 1.39 27.48 -0.29
N GLN A 480 1.05 26.28 0.20
CA GLN A 480 1.95 25.12 0.24
C GLN A 480 2.21 24.46 -1.12
N HIS A 481 1.54 24.89 -2.17
CA HIS A 481 1.74 24.39 -3.54
C HIS A 481 2.12 25.54 -4.47
N MET A 482 2.79 25.25 -5.57
CA MET A 482 3.14 26.23 -6.58
C MET A 482 2.68 25.79 -7.97
N ARG A 483 2.12 26.73 -8.73
CA ARG A 483 1.95 26.60 -10.17
C ARG A 483 3.00 27.45 -10.87
N LEU A 484 3.74 26.84 -11.77
CA LEU A 484 4.81 27.49 -12.52
C LEU A 484 4.42 27.55 -14.00
N THR A 485 4.82 28.62 -14.69
CA THR A 485 4.89 28.63 -16.15
C THR A 485 6.37 28.65 -16.52
N LEU A 486 6.78 27.58 -17.17
CA LEU A 486 8.14 27.29 -17.54
C LEU A 486 8.36 27.62 -19.02
N ARG A 487 9.59 28.00 -19.40
CA ARG A 487 10.01 28.18 -20.79
C ARG A 487 11.36 27.50 -21.03
N GLN A 488 11.42 26.68 -22.07
CA GLN A 488 12.67 26.08 -22.54
C GLN A 488 12.66 26.08 -24.06
N ILE A 489 13.72 26.63 -24.67
CA ILE A 489 13.87 26.73 -26.13
C ILE A 489 12.61 27.30 -26.82
N GLY A 490 12.09 28.40 -26.26
CA GLY A 490 10.95 29.13 -26.82
C GLY A 490 9.55 28.54 -26.53
N ALA A 491 9.43 27.27 -26.12
CA ALA A 491 8.17 26.66 -25.78
C ALA A 491 7.78 26.92 -24.32
N LYS A 492 6.48 27.19 -24.05
CA LYS A 492 5.94 27.39 -22.71
C LYS A 492 5.22 26.14 -22.22
N TRP A 493 5.40 25.84 -20.94
CA TRP A 493 4.83 24.66 -20.27
C TRP A 493 4.29 25.03 -18.90
N ASP A 494 3.14 24.46 -18.55
CA ASP A 494 2.61 24.57 -17.19
C ASP A 494 3.19 23.44 -16.32
N ALA A 495 3.51 23.77 -15.08
CA ALA A 495 3.98 22.82 -14.09
C ALA A 495 3.34 23.07 -12.73
N ILE A 496 3.24 22.00 -11.93
CA ILE A 496 2.73 22.06 -10.55
C ILE A 496 3.73 21.41 -9.60
N ALA A 497 4.03 22.09 -8.50
CA ALA A 497 4.86 21.60 -7.41
C ALA A 497 4.00 21.50 -6.16
N PHE A 498 3.79 20.27 -5.66
CA PHE A 498 3.01 20.02 -4.45
C PHE A 498 3.92 20.01 -3.22
N ASN A 499 3.47 20.65 -2.13
CA ASN A 499 4.16 20.71 -0.84
C ASN A 499 5.62 21.22 -0.95
N GLN A 500 5.83 22.16 -1.85
CA GLN A 500 7.13 22.79 -2.09
C GLN A 500 6.98 24.30 -2.01
N SER A 501 8.03 24.95 -1.50
CA SER A 501 8.12 26.41 -1.43
C SER A 501 9.21 26.92 -2.37
N TRP A 502 9.03 28.15 -2.88
CA TRP A 502 10.06 28.81 -3.66
C TRP A 502 11.27 29.11 -2.78
N PRO A 503 12.50 28.72 -3.17
CA PRO A 503 13.70 28.99 -2.40
C PRO A 503 13.92 30.48 -2.16
N LYS A 504 14.34 30.87 -0.96
CA LYS A 504 14.54 32.28 -0.57
C LYS A 504 15.71 32.93 -1.28
N ASP A 505 16.68 32.17 -1.72
CA ASP A 505 17.86 32.56 -2.47
C ASP A 505 17.63 32.70 -3.98
N LEU A 506 16.51 32.18 -4.49
CA LEU A 506 16.09 32.37 -5.87
C LEU A 506 15.23 33.63 -6.02
N VAL A 507 15.59 34.41 -7.03
CA VAL A 507 14.81 35.61 -7.37
C VAL A 507 13.39 35.22 -7.78
N ILE A 508 12.38 35.93 -7.24
CA ILE A 508 10.98 35.70 -7.62
C ILE A 508 10.79 36.15 -9.08
N PRO A 509 10.16 35.32 -9.94
CA PRO A 509 9.90 35.67 -11.34
C PRO A 509 9.10 36.98 -11.44
N GLY A 510 9.55 37.91 -12.29
CA GLY A 510 8.91 39.18 -12.55
C GLY A 510 9.24 39.72 -13.94
N ASP A 511 8.68 40.88 -14.31
CA ASP A 511 8.79 41.44 -15.68
C ASP A 511 10.23 41.66 -16.15
N SER A 512 11.16 41.92 -15.22
CA SER A 512 12.56 42.22 -15.55
C SER A 512 13.56 41.14 -15.18
N ILE A 513 13.13 40.07 -14.45
CA ILE A 513 14.03 39.05 -13.97
C ILE A 513 13.36 37.67 -14.20
N ILE A 514 14.04 36.83 -14.96
CA ILE A 514 13.61 35.47 -15.28
C ILE A 514 14.64 34.51 -14.70
N PRO A 515 14.38 33.91 -13.52
CA PRO A 515 15.28 32.92 -12.95
C PRO A 515 15.31 31.66 -13.80
N THR A 516 16.47 31.00 -13.83
CA THR A 516 16.66 29.68 -14.44
C THR A 516 16.85 28.63 -13.37
N ILE A 517 16.22 27.47 -13.58
CA ILE A 517 16.28 26.33 -12.68
C ILE A 517 16.63 25.04 -13.44
N ASP A 518 17.28 24.11 -12.76
CA ASP A 518 17.30 22.70 -13.13
C ASP A 518 16.13 22.03 -12.44
N LEU A 519 15.35 21.26 -13.18
CA LEU A 519 14.05 20.75 -12.77
C LEU A 519 13.97 19.25 -12.96
N VAL A 520 13.59 18.50 -11.93
CA VAL A 520 13.17 17.08 -12.03
C VAL A 520 11.65 17.02 -12.05
N TYR A 521 11.10 16.33 -13.05
CA TYR A 521 9.66 16.34 -13.29
C TYR A 521 9.14 15.02 -13.87
N ILE A 522 7.83 14.80 -13.69
CA ILE A 522 7.05 13.74 -14.36
C ILE A 522 6.04 14.41 -15.29
N PRO A 523 5.95 14.02 -16.57
CA PRO A 523 4.90 14.51 -17.48
C PRO A 523 3.57 13.83 -17.14
N GLU A 524 2.50 14.63 -17.01
CA GLU A 524 1.15 14.13 -16.71
C GLU A 524 0.08 14.87 -17.51
N ILE A 525 -1.12 14.30 -17.60
CA ILE A 525 -2.31 14.97 -18.13
C ILE A 525 -3.15 15.50 -16.97
N ASN A 526 -3.35 16.80 -16.96
CA ASN A 526 -4.32 17.43 -16.08
C ASN A 526 -5.69 17.46 -16.74
N ASN A 527 -6.65 16.77 -16.12
CA ASN A 527 -8.06 16.76 -16.54
C ASN A 527 -8.85 17.71 -15.64
N PHE A 528 -9.00 18.95 -16.08
CA PHE A 528 -9.73 19.96 -15.32
C PHE A 528 -10.84 20.60 -16.16
N ASN A 529 -12.08 20.66 -15.63
CA ASN A 529 -13.25 21.22 -16.31
C ASN A 529 -13.48 20.67 -17.73
N GLY A 530 -13.29 19.36 -17.93
CA GLY A 530 -13.50 18.69 -19.22
C GLY A 530 -12.41 18.98 -20.27
N ARG A 531 -11.33 19.65 -19.89
CA ARG A 531 -10.15 19.88 -20.75
C ARG A 531 -8.98 19.05 -20.25
N SER A 532 -8.37 18.32 -21.16
CA SER A 532 -7.14 17.55 -20.94
C SER A 532 -5.94 18.37 -21.44
N THR A 533 -5.04 18.74 -20.56
CA THR A 533 -3.81 19.48 -20.92
C THR A 533 -2.59 18.78 -20.34
N MET A 534 -1.53 18.66 -21.12
CA MET A 534 -0.26 18.19 -20.61
C MET A 534 0.36 19.23 -19.67
N GLN A 535 0.78 18.79 -18.51
CA GLN A 535 1.54 19.58 -17.54
C GLN A 535 2.68 18.75 -16.96
N PHE A 536 3.58 19.39 -16.24
CA PHE A 536 4.65 18.71 -15.53
C PHE A 536 4.41 18.74 -14.02
N ARG A 537 4.47 17.58 -13.38
CA ARG A 537 4.52 17.49 -11.92
C ARG A 537 5.98 17.58 -11.49
N VAL A 538 6.30 18.67 -10.78
CA VAL A 538 7.65 18.93 -10.27
C VAL A 538 7.92 18.03 -9.09
N LEU A 539 9.00 17.27 -9.14
CA LEU A 539 9.48 16.48 -8.01
C LEU A 539 10.45 17.28 -7.15
N ASP A 540 11.38 17.99 -7.81
CA ASP A 540 12.35 18.84 -7.15
C ASP A 540 12.95 19.83 -8.15
N PHE A 541 13.56 20.92 -7.66
CA PHE A 541 14.28 21.87 -8.49
C PHE A 541 15.33 22.65 -7.69
N ARG A 542 16.33 23.13 -8.40
CA ARG A 542 17.39 23.98 -7.85
C ARG A 542 17.72 25.12 -8.81
N ALA A 543 18.44 26.13 -8.32
CA ALA A 543 19.02 27.13 -9.21
C ALA A 543 19.93 26.47 -10.24
N SER A 544 19.83 26.87 -11.52
CA SER A 544 20.80 26.39 -12.51
C SER A 544 22.19 26.94 -12.18
N GLU A 545 23.18 26.05 -12.26
CA GLU A 545 24.59 26.46 -12.20
C GLU A 545 24.91 27.20 -13.51
N SER A 546 25.46 28.40 -13.41
CA SER A 546 25.81 29.27 -14.54
C SER A 546 27.00 28.73 -15.33
#